data_e446d87afcb9a88562baf806dc6ec20d
#
_entry.id   e446d87afcb9a88562baf806dc6ec20d
#
_cell.length_a   1.000
_cell.length_b   1.000
_cell.length_c   1.000
_cell.angle_alpha   90.00
_cell.angle_beta   90.00
_cell.angle_gamma   90.00
#
_symmetry.space_group_name_H-M   'P 1'
#
loop_
_entity.id
_entity.type
_entity.pdbx_description
1 polymer ?
#
loop_
_entity_poly.entity_id
_entity_poly.type
_entity_poly.pdbx_seq_one_letter_code
_entity_poly.pdbx_strand_id
1 'polypeptide(L)'
;QRQMCIRDSQGREVVPCIYADVAGFSSGLARVQEGTDSVRRYGYVDTLGQVVIPLKYDYARDFSEGMAVVAKGEWSGKSGYGKRDFEFTGKYGFIDRRGNEVIAPIYDGAADFSEVLAAVGQMGKYYVRWGFVDAAGTLVIPCKYYEVSSFRNGRAVVCIVSGGALKYGSIDRNGREILPCIYDWVQPTPFGTTWVGEGEDFASRACTLLDVSGKPLIDYKVYQVNPSGKFGHASAGVPDSSGLLRFGVLDGRGRVIVPFEYDDITIFSEWDSAAAAYVERGIAEVKGQKYPFALRQGK
;
A
#
# COMPACT_ATOMS: atom_id res chain seq x y z
N GLN A 1 2.21 -10.26 -29.90
CA GLN A 1 2.49 -9.59 -28.60
C GLN A 1 3.05 -8.19 -28.89
N ARG A 2 2.52 -7.14 -28.20
CA ARG A 2 3.09 -5.79 -28.30
C ARG A 2 4.43 -5.80 -27.58
N GLN A 3 5.50 -5.50 -28.27
CA GLN A 3 6.80 -5.28 -27.65
C GLN A 3 6.84 -3.88 -27.04
N MET A 4 7.46 -3.75 -25.87
CA MET A 4 7.55 -2.51 -25.12
C MET A 4 8.99 -1.97 -25.16
N CYS A 5 9.12 -0.66 -25.13
CA CYS A 5 10.40 0.04 -25.09
C CYS A 5 10.31 1.28 -24.19
N ILE A 6 11.47 1.82 -23.81
CA ILE A 6 11.56 3.13 -23.15
C ILE A 6 12.22 4.11 -24.13
N ARG A 7 11.63 5.30 -24.24
CA ARG A 7 12.16 6.44 -24.99
C ARG A 7 12.51 7.59 -24.05
N ASP A 8 13.57 8.33 -24.40
CA ASP A 8 13.91 9.55 -23.67
C ASP A 8 12.94 10.71 -24.02
N SER A 9 13.14 11.86 -23.39
CA SER A 9 12.35 13.08 -23.63
C SER A 9 12.46 13.62 -25.04
N GLN A 10 13.47 13.17 -25.83
CA GLN A 10 13.65 13.52 -27.23
C GLN A 10 13.10 12.45 -28.19
N GLY A 11 12.43 11.41 -27.66
CA GLY A 11 11.87 10.31 -28.42
C GLY A 11 12.87 9.25 -28.89
N ARG A 12 14.14 9.34 -28.48
CA ARG A 12 15.16 8.33 -28.83
C ARG A 12 14.94 7.08 -27.98
N GLU A 13 15.03 5.93 -28.60
CA GLU A 13 14.89 4.64 -27.95
C GLU A 13 16.10 4.37 -27.03
N VAL A 14 15.85 4.22 -25.75
CA VAL A 14 16.82 3.89 -24.71
C VAL A 14 16.83 2.41 -24.41
N VAL A 15 15.63 1.83 -24.23
CA VAL A 15 15.44 0.39 -24.08
C VAL A 15 14.75 -0.13 -25.34
N PRO A 16 15.37 -1.10 -26.08
CA PRO A 16 14.83 -1.55 -27.35
C PRO A 16 13.47 -2.24 -27.22
N CYS A 17 12.67 -2.12 -28.29
CA CYS A 17 11.32 -2.72 -28.36
C CYS A 17 11.41 -4.24 -28.66
N ILE A 18 12.14 -4.99 -27.86
CA ILE A 18 12.31 -6.45 -27.97
C ILE A 18 11.70 -7.21 -26.80
N TYR A 19 11.40 -6.52 -25.72
CA TYR A 19 10.87 -7.12 -24.50
C TYR A 19 9.34 -7.20 -24.52
N ALA A 20 8.80 -8.23 -23.87
CA ALA A 20 7.35 -8.41 -23.73
C ALA A 20 6.75 -7.40 -22.74
N ASP A 21 7.53 -6.99 -21.70
CA ASP A 21 7.18 -5.94 -20.74
C ASP A 21 8.41 -5.17 -20.30
N VAL A 22 8.27 -3.87 -20.09
CA VAL A 22 9.33 -2.99 -19.61
C VAL A 22 8.71 -2.03 -18.58
N ALA A 23 9.23 -2.06 -17.36
CA ALA A 23 8.86 -1.11 -16.30
C ALA A 23 9.64 0.19 -16.41
N GLY A 24 9.19 1.24 -15.69
CA GLY A 24 9.94 2.47 -15.56
C GLY A 24 11.25 2.29 -14.79
N PHE A 25 12.18 3.24 -14.97
CA PHE A 25 13.42 3.22 -14.20
C PHE A 25 13.16 3.48 -12.71
N SER A 26 13.69 2.60 -11.89
CA SER A 26 13.77 2.77 -10.44
C SER A 26 15.19 2.46 -9.96
N SER A 27 15.75 3.33 -9.15
CA SER A 27 17.15 3.23 -8.68
C SER A 27 18.18 3.07 -9.83
N GLY A 28 17.86 3.63 -11.02
CA GLY A 28 18.72 3.59 -12.20
C GLY A 28 18.63 2.30 -13.03
N LEU A 29 17.73 1.39 -12.69
CA LEU A 29 17.48 0.15 -13.42
C LEU A 29 16.01 0.04 -13.80
N ALA A 30 15.73 -0.51 -14.99
CA ALA A 30 14.39 -0.85 -15.45
C ALA A 30 14.24 -2.37 -15.51
N ARG A 31 13.16 -2.89 -14.94
CA ARG A 31 12.81 -4.30 -15.05
C ARG A 31 12.35 -4.58 -16.48
N VAL A 32 12.87 -5.65 -17.07
CA VAL A 32 12.48 -6.13 -18.39
C VAL A 32 12.01 -7.58 -18.30
N GLN A 33 11.08 -7.94 -19.17
CA GLN A 33 10.53 -9.28 -19.25
C GLN A 33 10.59 -9.79 -20.68
N GLU A 34 10.90 -11.08 -20.82
CA GLU A 34 10.72 -11.83 -22.05
C GLU A 34 9.86 -13.08 -21.80
N GLY A 35 9.43 -13.73 -22.88
CA GLY A 35 8.65 -14.94 -22.84
C GLY A 35 7.15 -14.70 -22.99
N THR A 36 6.38 -15.74 -22.69
CA THR A 36 4.93 -15.78 -22.83
C THR A 36 4.22 -15.82 -21.47
N ASP A 37 2.91 -15.90 -21.50
CA ASP A 37 2.07 -15.92 -20.29
C ASP A 37 2.43 -17.04 -19.31
N SER A 38 2.91 -18.20 -19.79
CA SER A 38 3.26 -19.37 -18.97
C SER A 38 4.75 -19.52 -18.69
N VAL A 39 5.61 -18.85 -19.46
CA VAL A 39 7.06 -18.90 -19.28
C VAL A 39 7.61 -17.48 -19.37
N ARG A 40 7.81 -16.86 -18.23
CA ARG A 40 8.31 -15.50 -18.10
C ARG A 40 9.72 -15.53 -17.54
N ARG A 41 10.58 -14.65 -18.05
CA ARG A 41 11.91 -14.41 -17.51
C ARG A 41 12.10 -12.93 -17.32
N TYR A 42 12.56 -12.56 -16.15
CA TYR A 42 12.78 -11.19 -15.72
C TYR A 42 14.25 -10.93 -15.49
N GLY A 43 14.69 -9.75 -15.91
CA GLY A 43 16.01 -9.20 -15.67
C GLY A 43 15.93 -7.68 -15.60
N TYR A 44 17.08 -7.02 -15.64
CA TYR A 44 17.13 -5.56 -15.53
C TYR A 44 18.14 -4.96 -16.47
N VAL A 45 17.80 -3.80 -17.02
CA VAL A 45 18.64 -2.99 -17.89
C VAL A 45 18.94 -1.64 -17.21
N ASP A 46 20.07 -1.05 -17.55
CA ASP A 46 20.44 0.29 -17.10
C ASP A 46 19.81 1.39 -17.99
N THR A 47 20.12 2.64 -17.68
CA THR A 47 19.63 3.82 -18.41
C THR A 47 20.22 3.96 -19.82
N LEU A 48 21.15 3.09 -20.22
CA LEU A 48 21.69 2.99 -21.58
C LEU A 48 21.07 1.79 -22.34
N GLY A 49 20.13 1.05 -21.71
CA GLY A 49 19.50 -0.14 -22.29
C GLY A 49 20.38 -1.40 -22.23
N GLN A 50 21.50 -1.37 -21.51
CA GLN A 50 22.38 -2.52 -21.36
C GLN A 50 21.85 -3.46 -20.26
N VAL A 51 21.87 -4.77 -20.54
CA VAL A 51 21.46 -5.78 -19.55
C VAL A 51 22.51 -5.83 -18.43
N VAL A 52 22.10 -5.38 -17.24
CA VAL A 52 22.91 -5.43 -16.01
C VAL A 52 22.66 -6.74 -15.26
N ILE A 53 21.41 -7.15 -15.19
CA ILE A 53 21.02 -8.39 -14.53
C ILE A 53 20.34 -9.27 -15.57
N PRO A 54 20.92 -10.45 -15.88
CA PRO A 54 20.35 -11.35 -16.89
C PRO A 54 18.91 -11.76 -16.59
N LEU A 55 18.15 -12.06 -17.65
CA LEU A 55 16.75 -12.50 -17.57
C LEU A 55 16.67 -13.96 -17.09
N LYS A 56 16.85 -14.18 -15.79
CA LYS A 56 16.95 -15.51 -15.17
C LYS A 56 15.90 -15.79 -14.08
N TYR A 57 15.14 -14.77 -13.65
CA TYR A 57 14.15 -14.90 -12.62
C TYR A 57 12.76 -15.16 -13.22
N ASP A 58 11.97 -16.00 -12.55
CA ASP A 58 10.60 -16.32 -12.97
C ASP A 58 9.59 -15.26 -12.56
N TYR A 59 9.94 -14.46 -11.55
CA TYR A 59 9.22 -13.28 -11.10
C TYR A 59 10.20 -12.23 -10.61
N ALA A 60 9.90 -10.95 -10.84
CA ALA A 60 10.67 -9.83 -10.30
C ALA A 60 9.79 -8.59 -10.13
N ARG A 61 10.19 -7.71 -9.20
CA ARG A 61 9.61 -6.39 -9.00
C ARG A 61 10.62 -5.29 -9.29
N ASP A 62 10.16 -4.05 -9.33
CA ASP A 62 11.02 -2.90 -9.51
C ASP A 62 11.91 -2.71 -8.27
N PHE A 63 13.05 -2.04 -8.43
CA PHE A 63 13.93 -1.74 -7.31
C PHE A 63 13.26 -0.75 -6.34
N SER A 64 13.38 -1.01 -5.06
CA SER A 64 13.01 -0.11 -3.97
C SER A 64 14.14 -0.10 -2.95
N GLU A 65 14.60 1.09 -2.57
CA GLU A 65 15.70 1.27 -1.60
C GLU A 65 16.98 0.46 -1.94
N GLY A 66 17.24 0.29 -3.25
CA GLY A 66 18.43 -0.42 -3.74
C GLY A 66 18.32 -1.95 -3.78
N MET A 67 17.17 -2.50 -3.42
CA MET A 67 16.85 -3.93 -3.41
C MET A 67 15.68 -4.22 -4.34
N ALA A 68 15.66 -5.39 -4.95
CA ALA A 68 14.50 -5.85 -5.72
C ALA A 68 14.06 -7.25 -5.27
N VAL A 69 12.75 -7.43 -5.18
CA VAL A 69 12.16 -8.76 -4.98
C VAL A 69 12.33 -9.57 -6.24
N VAL A 70 12.87 -10.77 -6.11
CA VAL A 70 12.93 -11.76 -7.18
C VAL A 70 12.39 -13.10 -6.68
N ALA A 71 11.92 -13.94 -7.60
CA ALA A 71 11.49 -15.27 -7.22
C ALA A 71 11.86 -16.31 -8.28
N LYS A 72 11.97 -17.55 -7.81
CA LYS A 72 12.11 -18.77 -8.61
C LYS A 72 10.89 -19.65 -8.39
N GLY A 73 10.26 -20.09 -9.47
CA GLY A 73 9.02 -20.88 -9.40
C GLY A 73 8.37 -21.02 -10.74
N GLU A 74 7.07 -21.24 -10.73
CA GLU A 74 6.30 -21.55 -11.94
C GLU A 74 5.05 -20.66 -12.05
N TRP A 75 4.70 -20.32 -13.28
CA TRP A 75 3.45 -19.68 -13.62
C TRP A 75 2.44 -20.75 -14.05
N SER A 76 1.34 -20.90 -13.32
CA SER A 76 0.25 -21.79 -13.68
C SER A 76 -0.98 -21.02 -14.12
N GLY A 77 -1.55 -21.38 -15.28
CA GLY A 77 -2.81 -20.83 -15.72
C GLY A 77 -3.97 -21.55 -15.04
N LYS A 78 -4.77 -20.84 -14.22
CA LYS A 78 -6.09 -21.33 -13.79
C LYS A 78 -7.14 -20.78 -14.74
N SER A 79 -7.89 -21.67 -15.38
CA SER A 79 -9.06 -21.29 -16.16
C SER A 79 -10.23 -21.07 -15.22
N GLY A 80 -10.55 -19.81 -14.93
CA GLY A 80 -11.75 -19.41 -14.23
C GLY A 80 -12.53 -18.39 -15.05
N TYR A 81 -13.78 -18.70 -15.40
CA TYR A 81 -14.78 -17.81 -16.00
C TYR A 81 -14.25 -16.78 -17.05
N GLY A 82 -13.64 -17.27 -18.12
CA GLY A 82 -13.38 -16.46 -19.33
C GLY A 82 -12.15 -15.53 -19.29
N LYS A 83 -11.41 -15.45 -18.19
CA LYS A 83 -10.08 -14.81 -18.11
C LYS A 83 -9.04 -15.86 -17.73
N ARG A 84 -7.92 -15.88 -18.46
CA ARG A 84 -6.75 -16.67 -18.06
C ARG A 84 -6.01 -15.89 -16.99
N ASP A 85 -6.30 -16.17 -15.72
CA ASP A 85 -5.52 -15.65 -14.62
C ASP A 85 -4.31 -16.57 -14.40
N PHE A 86 -3.11 -16.01 -14.54
CA PHE A 86 -1.87 -16.73 -14.26
C PHE A 86 -1.46 -16.45 -12.80
N GLU A 87 -1.35 -17.52 -12.03
CA GLU A 87 -0.88 -17.47 -10.65
C GLU A 87 0.58 -17.91 -10.61
N PHE A 88 1.40 -17.15 -9.92
CA PHE A 88 2.80 -17.50 -9.66
C PHE A 88 2.92 -18.29 -8.36
N THR A 89 3.60 -19.44 -8.42
CA THR A 89 3.93 -20.26 -7.25
C THR A 89 5.43 -20.43 -7.19
N GLY A 90 6.05 -19.95 -6.11
CA GLY A 90 7.50 -20.01 -5.98
C GLY A 90 8.02 -19.47 -4.67
N LYS A 91 9.33 -19.37 -4.57
CA LYS A 91 10.02 -18.79 -3.42
C LYS A 91 10.61 -17.44 -3.78
N TYR A 92 10.43 -16.50 -2.88
CA TYR A 92 10.83 -15.10 -3.00
C TYR A 92 12.11 -14.83 -2.22
N GLY A 93 12.97 -14.00 -2.77
CA GLY A 93 14.20 -13.49 -2.18
C GLY A 93 14.47 -12.07 -2.67
N PHE A 94 15.67 -11.58 -2.42
CA PHE A 94 16.04 -10.22 -2.78
C PHE A 94 17.43 -10.15 -3.40
N ILE A 95 17.58 -9.26 -4.38
CA ILE A 95 18.85 -8.97 -5.02
C ILE A 95 19.24 -7.49 -4.84
N ASP A 96 20.54 -7.24 -4.85
CA ASP A 96 21.10 -5.89 -4.95
C ASP A 96 21.10 -5.39 -6.41
N ARG A 97 21.50 -4.13 -6.62
CA ARG A 97 21.60 -3.52 -7.96
C ARG A 97 22.64 -4.15 -8.88
N ARG A 98 23.54 -4.99 -8.36
CA ARG A 98 24.52 -5.76 -9.13
C ARG A 98 24.01 -7.15 -9.50
N GLY A 99 22.81 -7.53 -9.00
CA GLY A 99 22.22 -8.85 -9.21
C GLY A 99 22.74 -9.93 -8.26
N ASN A 100 23.44 -9.54 -7.18
CA ASN A 100 23.81 -10.47 -6.13
C ASN A 100 22.55 -10.84 -5.31
N GLU A 101 22.33 -12.13 -5.10
CA GLU A 101 21.29 -12.63 -4.21
C GLU A 101 21.70 -12.33 -2.76
N VAL A 102 21.18 -11.21 -2.19
CA VAL A 102 21.43 -10.84 -0.78
C VAL A 102 20.60 -11.69 0.14
N ILE A 103 19.36 -11.98 -0.26
CA ILE A 103 18.48 -12.90 0.44
C ILE A 103 18.05 -13.97 -0.56
N ALA A 104 18.44 -15.21 -0.30
CA ALA A 104 18.08 -16.34 -1.16
C ALA A 104 16.56 -16.49 -1.28
N PRO A 105 16.03 -17.00 -2.41
CA PRO A 105 14.61 -17.27 -2.59
C PRO A 105 14.13 -18.43 -1.68
N ILE A 106 13.76 -18.10 -0.44
CA ILE A 106 13.32 -19.07 0.59
C ILE A 106 11.92 -18.74 1.14
N TYR A 107 11.43 -17.53 0.95
CA TYR A 107 10.15 -17.06 1.50
C TYR A 107 8.97 -17.41 0.58
N ASP A 108 7.80 -17.62 1.15
CA ASP A 108 6.54 -17.87 0.42
C ASP A 108 5.85 -16.58 -0.06
N GLY A 109 6.34 -15.43 0.39
CA GLY A 109 5.90 -14.12 -0.04
C GLY A 109 6.92 -13.06 0.32
N ALA A 110 6.95 -11.97 -0.45
CA ALA A 110 7.79 -10.81 -0.17
C ALA A 110 7.14 -9.52 -0.67
N ALA A 111 7.38 -8.42 0.03
CA ALA A 111 7.05 -7.07 -0.40
C ALA A 111 8.32 -6.25 -0.60
N ASP A 112 8.20 -5.13 -1.29
CA ASP A 112 9.32 -4.24 -1.55
C ASP A 112 9.85 -3.63 -0.26
N PHE A 113 11.14 -3.28 -0.23
CA PHE A 113 11.74 -2.54 0.87
C PHE A 113 11.06 -1.19 1.05
N SER A 114 10.78 -0.84 2.27
CA SER A 114 10.27 0.47 2.68
C SER A 114 10.77 0.79 4.07
N GLU A 115 11.45 1.93 4.21
CA GLU A 115 12.06 2.36 5.47
C GLU A 115 13.02 1.32 6.06
N VAL A 116 13.89 0.78 5.19
CA VAL A 116 14.95 -0.20 5.44
C VAL A 116 14.50 -1.61 5.82
N LEU A 117 13.22 -1.90 5.81
CA LEU A 117 12.65 -3.22 6.09
C LEU A 117 11.76 -3.69 4.93
N ALA A 118 11.75 -5.00 4.68
CA ALA A 118 10.85 -5.64 3.74
C ALA A 118 10.00 -6.70 4.44
N ALA A 119 8.70 -6.71 4.13
CA ALA A 119 7.84 -7.77 4.62
C ALA A 119 8.16 -9.09 3.90
N VAL A 120 8.27 -10.18 4.66
CA VAL A 120 8.47 -11.54 4.16
C VAL A 120 7.47 -12.49 4.79
N GLY A 121 7.03 -13.45 3.99
CA GLY A 121 6.05 -14.46 4.41
C GLY A 121 6.66 -15.85 4.48
N GLN A 122 6.31 -16.60 5.49
CA GLN A 122 6.63 -18.03 5.62
C GLN A 122 5.33 -18.82 5.81
N MET A 123 5.22 -19.95 5.10
CA MET A 123 4.06 -20.83 5.24
C MET A 123 4.02 -21.39 6.66
N GLY A 124 2.95 -21.10 7.36
CA GLY A 124 2.59 -21.73 8.63
C GLY A 124 1.75 -23.00 8.38
N LYS A 125 1.07 -23.47 9.43
CA LYS A 125 0.24 -24.69 9.33
C LYS A 125 -0.94 -24.54 8.33
N TYR A 126 -1.54 -23.36 8.24
CA TYR A 126 -2.76 -23.14 7.45
C TYR A 126 -2.67 -21.95 6.47
N TYR A 127 -1.78 -20.98 6.75
CA TYR A 127 -1.63 -19.75 5.97
C TYR A 127 -0.22 -19.17 6.13
N VAL A 128 0.15 -18.31 5.22
CA VAL A 128 1.42 -17.57 5.28
C VAL A 128 1.40 -16.63 6.48
N ARG A 129 2.48 -16.66 7.26
CA ARG A 129 2.72 -15.71 8.34
C ARG A 129 3.77 -14.71 7.93
N TRP A 130 3.52 -13.45 8.22
CA TRP A 130 4.35 -12.33 7.81
C TRP A 130 5.21 -11.81 8.95
N GLY A 131 6.42 -11.43 8.61
CA GLY A 131 7.39 -10.73 9.44
C GLY A 131 8.21 -9.76 8.59
N PHE A 132 9.36 -9.32 9.09
CA PHE A 132 10.18 -8.35 8.35
C PHE A 132 11.67 -8.69 8.44
N VAL A 133 12.35 -8.49 7.30
CA VAL A 133 13.82 -8.61 7.18
C VAL A 133 14.45 -7.25 6.91
N ASP A 134 15.69 -7.09 7.33
CA ASP A 134 16.53 -5.96 6.95
C ASP A 134 17.29 -6.23 5.63
N ALA A 135 18.03 -5.24 5.16
CA ALA A 135 18.82 -5.34 3.93
C ALA A 135 20.00 -6.33 4.02
N ALA A 136 20.37 -6.80 5.20
CA ALA A 136 21.37 -7.85 5.41
C ALA A 136 20.74 -9.26 5.40
N GLY A 137 19.41 -9.35 5.32
CA GLY A 137 18.66 -10.61 5.38
C GLY A 137 18.37 -11.10 6.79
N THR A 138 18.60 -10.26 7.81
CA THR A 138 18.28 -10.59 9.19
C THR A 138 16.78 -10.49 9.39
N LEU A 139 16.15 -11.53 9.94
CA LEU A 139 14.75 -11.51 10.33
C LEU A 139 14.59 -10.68 11.61
N VAL A 140 14.33 -9.36 11.44
CA VAL A 140 14.19 -8.40 12.54
C VAL A 140 12.90 -8.61 13.30
N ILE A 141 11.81 -8.88 12.58
CA ILE A 141 10.49 -9.14 13.16
C ILE A 141 10.05 -10.54 12.71
N PRO A 142 9.85 -11.49 13.64
CA PRO A 142 9.48 -12.87 13.31
C PRO A 142 8.17 -12.97 12.51
N CYS A 143 8.06 -13.97 11.64
CA CYS A 143 6.86 -14.27 10.86
C CYS A 143 5.74 -14.81 11.75
N LYS A 144 4.95 -13.92 12.34
CA LYS A 144 3.86 -14.24 13.27
C LYS A 144 2.51 -13.61 12.92
N TYR A 145 2.51 -12.59 12.07
CA TYR A 145 1.30 -11.86 11.71
C TYR A 145 0.54 -12.53 10.55
N TYR A 146 -0.78 -12.38 10.54
CA TYR A 146 -1.63 -12.86 9.44
C TYR A 146 -1.50 -11.96 8.21
N GLU A 147 -1.46 -10.64 8.41
CA GLU A 147 -1.23 -9.63 7.39
C GLU A 147 -0.34 -8.53 7.94
N VAL A 148 0.38 -7.85 7.06
CA VAL A 148 1.18 -6.66 7.38
C VAL A 148 1.14 -5.64 6.25
N SER A 149 1.27 -4.36 6.57
CA SER A 149 1.59 -3.32 5.58
C SER A 149 3.10 -3.09 5.52
N SER A 150 3.59 -2.46 4.45
CA SER A 150 4.94 -1.89 4.45
C SER A 150 5.06 -0.79 5.51
N PHE A 151 6.29 -0.57 6.01
CA PHE A 151 6.58 0.52 6.93
C PHE A 151 6.37 1.88 6.26
N ARG A 152 5.70 2.79 6.98
CA ARG A 152 5.55 4.21 6.60
C ARG A 152 5.54 5.06 7.86
N ASN A 153 6.34 6.14 7.87
CA ASN A 153 6.49 7.02 9.03
C ASN A 153 6.85 6.26 10.32
N GLY A 154 7.75 5.27 10.20
CA GLY A 154 8.27 4.48 11.32
C GLY A 154 7.33 3.41 11.87
N ARG A 155 6.21 3.11 11.20
CA ARG A 155 5.24 2.11 11.68
C ARG A 155 4.68 1.26 10.55
N ALA A 156 4.28 0.03 10.88
CA ALA A 156 3.54 -0.87 10.01
C ALA A 156 2.24 -1.29 10.70
N VAL A 157 1.16 -1.37 9.94
CA VAL A 157 -0.07 -2.03 10.39
C VAL A 157 0.15 -3.52 10.35
N VAL A 158 -0.28 -4.20 11.39
CA VAL A 158 -0.20 -5.66 11.51
C VAL A 158 -1.55 -6.22 11.90
N CYS A 159 -1.81 -7.46 11.48
CA CYS A 159 -3.05 -8.16 11.76
C CYS A 159 -2.76 -9.53 12.40
N ILE A 160 -3.57 -9.90 13.36
CA ILE A 160 -3.59 -11.24 13.96
C ILE A 160 -4.99 -11.84 13.86
N VAL A 161 -5.07 -13.17 13.93
CA VAL A 161 -6.34 -13.87 14.13
C VAL A 161 -6.53 -14.08 15.63
N SER A 162 -7.59 -13.51 16.20
CA SER A 162 -7.94 -13.61 17.62
C SER A 162 -9.43 -13.95 17.77
N GLY A 163 -9.72 -15.06 18.43
CA GLY A 163 -11.11 -15.50 18.60
C GLY A 163 -11.88 -15.79 17.29
N GLY A 164 -11.16 -16.11 16.21
CA GLY A 164 -11.73 -16.33 14.88
C GLY A 164 -11.93 -15.06 14.05
N ALA A 165 -11.69 -13.89 14.61
CA ALA A 165 -11.77 -12.61 13.93
C ALA A 165 -10.37 -12.02 13.63
N LEU A 166 -10.30 -11.18 12.59
CA LEU A 166 -9.09 -10.41 12.28
C LEU A 166 -9.03 -9.18 13.19
N LYS A 167 -7.89 -9.00 13.88
CA LYS A 167 -7.63 -7.85 14.72
C LYS A 167 -6.37 -7.13 14.30
N TYR A 168 -6.47 -5.84 14.10
CA TYR A 168 -5.44 -4.96 13.59
C TYR A 168 -4.84 -4.10 14.68
N GLY A 169 -3.56 -3.83 14.55
CA GLY A 169 -2.78 -2.94 15.39
C GLY A 169 -1.63 -2.33 14.59
N SER A 170 -0.64 -1.78 15.25
CA SER A 170 0.57 -1.29 14.60
C SER A 170 1.82 -1.51 15.43
N ILE A 171 2.97 -1.63 14.76
CA ILE A 171 4.28 -1.85 15.36
C ILE A 171 5.30 -0.83 14.86
N ASP A 172 6.35 -0.61 15.65
CA ASP A 172 7.55 0.10 15.23
C ASP A 172 8.52 -0.83 14.47
N ARG A 173 9.63 -0.28 13.94
CA ARG A 173 10.65 -1.02 13.19
C ARG A 173 11.38 -2.09 14.00
N ASN A 174 11.31 -2.05 15.33
CA ASN A 174 11.87 -3.07 16.21
C ASN A 174 10.84 -4.16 16.57
N GLY A 175 9.61 -4.07 16.03
CA GLY A 175 8.51 -4.97 16.32
C GLY A 175 7.82 -4.73 17.66
N ARG A 176 8.07 -3.56 18.30
CA ARG A 176 7.35 -3.15 19.51
C ARG A 176 5.98 -2.64 19.11
N GLU A 177 4.98 -3.05 19.87
CA GLU A 177 3.62 -2.62 19.67
C GLU A 177 3.44 -1.15 19.99
N ILE A 178 2.93 -0.39 19.01
CA ILE A 178 2.51 1.01 19.17
C ILE A 178 1.01 1.04 19.46
N LEU A 179 0.23 0.27 18.69
CA LEU A 179 -1.19 0.04 18.92
C LEU A 179 -1.43 -1.46 19.07
N PRO A 180 -2.15 -1.89 20.12
CA PRO A 180 -2.48 -3.31 20.31
C PRO A 180 -3.38 -3.83 19.19
N CYS A 181 -3.24 -5.12 18.88
CA CYS A 181 -4.09 -5.78 17.88
C CYS A 181 -5.47 -6.13 18.47
N ILE A 182 -6.29 -5.11 18.66
CA ILE A 182 -7.65 -5.22 19.21
C ILE A 182 -8.73 -4.61 18.32
N TYR A 183 -8.33 -3.79 17.34
CA TYR A 183 -9.23 -3.06 16.47
C TYR A 183 -9.67 -3.90 15.27
N ASP A 184 -10.90 -3.66 14.78
CA ASP A 184 -11.40 -4.30 13.56
C ASP A 184 -10.93 -3.58 12.30
N TRP A 185 -10.45 -2.34 12.45
CA TRP A 185 -9.90 -1.56 11.36
C TRP A 185 -8.86 -0.55 11.86
N VAL A 186 -7.76 -0.39 11.11
CA VAL A 186 -6.67 0.55 11.39
C VAL A 186 -6.20 1.19 10.09
N GLN A 187 -6.21 2.52 10.02
CA GLN A 187 -5.76 3.29 8.86
C GLN A 187 -4.84 4.44 9.28
N PRO A 188 -3.52 4.31 9.08
CA PRO A 188 -2.59 5.41 9.32
C PRO A 188 -2.82 6.58 8.36
N THR A 189 -2.61 7.80 8.85
CA THR A 189 -2.62 9.02 8.06
C THR A 189 -1.20 9.46 7.70
N PRO A 190 -1.02 10.33 6.70
CA PRO A 190 0.30 10.88 6.36
C PRO A 190 0.95 11.69 7.49
N PHE A 191 0.18 12.13 8.48
CA PHE A 191 0.64 12.97 9.60
C PHE A 191 1.04 12.19 10.85
N GLY A 192 1.12 10.86 10.76
CA GLY A 192 1.48 9.99 11.88
C GLY A 192 0.34 9.69 12.84
N THR A 193 -0.84 10.28 12.66
CA THR A 193 -2.06 9.90 13.38
C THR A 193 -2.67 8.64 12.76
N THR A 194 -3.60 7.99 13.46
CA THR A 194 -4.16 6.73 12.99
C THR A 194 -5.65 6.68 13.30
N TRP A 195 -6.45 6.45 12.28
CA TRP A 195 -7.85 6.06 12.46
C TRP A 195 -7.92 4.61 12.93
N VAL A 196 -8.70 4.35 13.95
CA VAL A 196 -9.03 3.01 14.44
C VAL A 196 -10.53 2.84 14.52
N GLY A 197 -11.02 1.63 14.30
CA GLY A 197 -12.45 1.34 14.30
C GLY A 197 -12.77 0.03 15.00
N GLU A 198 -13.90 0.01 15.70
CA GLU A 198 -14.51 -1.14 16.35
C GLU A 198 -15.83 -1.47 15.64
N GLY A 199 -16.04 -2.72 15.23
CA GLY A 199 -17.15 -3.20 14.43
C GLY A 199 -16.74 -3.66 13.05
N GLU A 200 -17.24 -4.81 12.61
CA GLU A 200 -16.85 -5.45 11.34
C GLU A 200 -17.45 -4.70 10.13
N ASP A 201 -18.70 -4.24 10.27
CA ASP A 201 -19.41 -3.56 9.19
C ASP A 201 -19.02 -2.08 9.11
N PHE A 202 -18.66 -1.63 7.89
CA PHE A 202 -18.29 -0.24 7.63
C PHE A 202 -19.34 0.78 8.07
N ALA A 203 -20.62 0.46 7.86
CA ALA A 203 -21.71 1.41 8.14
C ALA A 203 -21.94 1.64 9.65
N SER A 204 -21.70 0.62 10.48
CA SER A 204 -21.90 0.65 11.93
C SER A 204 -20.61 0.79 12.74
N ARG A 205 -19.43 0.75 12.06
CA ARG A 205 -18.13 0.81 12.71
C ARG A 205 -17.93 2.15 13.43
N ALA A 206 -17.77 2.06 14.75
CA ALA A 206 -17.43 3.22 15.56
C ALA A 206 -15.93 3.50 15.49
N CYS A 207 -15.54 4.67 14.99
CA CYS A 207 -14.16 5.05 14.74
C CYS A 207 -13.72 6.20 15.65
N THR A 208 -12.42 6.28 15.91
CA THR A 208 -11.77 7.44 16.53
C THR A 208 -10.40 7.67 15.88
N LEU A 209 -9.87 8.88 16.02
CA LEU A 209 -8.54 9.26 15.55
C LEU A 209 -7.58 9.28 16.73
N LEU A 210 -6.46 8.56 16.62
CA LEU A 210 -5.41 8.50 17.64
C LEU A 210 -4.18 9.30 17.19
N ASP A 211 -3.47 9.89 18.14
CA ASP A 211 -2.17 10.50 17.92
C ASP A 211 -1.05 9.46 17.78
N VAL A 212 0.20 9.92 17.65
CA VAL A 212 1.38 9.06 17.50
C VAL A 212 1.64 8.18 18.73
N SER A 213 1.11 8.52 19.91
CA SER A 213 1.23 7.75 21.15
C SER A 213 0.07 6.77 21.37
N GLY A 214 -0.94 6.79 20.51
CA GLY A 214 -2.16 5.99 20.64
C GLY A 214 -3.26 6.67 21.50
N LYS A 215 -3.10 7.97 21.83
CA LYS A 215 -4.10 8.72 22.59
C LYS A 215 -5.16 9.30 21.66
N PRO A 216 -6.46 9.25 22.02
CA PRO A 216 -7.52 9.86 21.23
C PRO A 216 -7.33 11.37 21.03
N LEU A 217 -7.49 11.84 19.80
CA LEU A 217 -7.48 13.24 19.39
C LEU A 217 -8.88 13.85 19.35
N ILE A 218 -9.91 13.01 19.26
CA ILE A 218 -11.32 13.39 19.34
C ILE A 218 -11.97 12.64 20.48
N ASP A 219 -12.88 13.29 21.20
CA ASP A 219 -13.56 12.77 22.38
C ASP A 219 -14.95 12.19 22.08
N TYR A 220 -15.31 12.12 20.81
CA TYR A 220 -16.54 11.53 20.31
C TYR A 220 -16.27 10.45 19.26
N LYS A 221 -17.24 9.55 19.04
CA LYS A 221 -17.16 8.54 17.99
C LYS A 221 -17.70 9.09 16.68
N VAL A 222 -17.02 8.70 15.59
CA VAL A 222 -17.45 8.97 14.22
C VAL A 222 -17.70 7.65 13.49
N TYR A 223 -18.51 7.70 12.46
CA TYR A 223 -18.95 6.54 11.70
C TYR A 223 -18.67 6.75 10.21
N GLN A 224 -18.61 5.65 9.45
CA GLN A 224 -18.39 5.69 7.99
C GLN A 224 -17.22 6.56 7.59
N VAL A 225 -16.09 6.40 8.30
CA VAL A 225 -14.89 7.17 8.06
C VAL A 225 -14.27 6.77 6.71
N ASN A 226 -14.12 7.76 5.82
CA ASN A 226 -13.47 7.60 4.53
C ASN A 226 -12.25 8.54 4.44
N PRO A 227 -11.05 8.05 4.78
CA PRO A 227 -9.84 8.86 4.72
C PRO A 227 -9.44 9.16 3.27
N SER A 228 -9.23 10.41 2.94
CA SER A 228 -8.60 10.80 1.67
C SER A 228 -7.08 10.66 1.77
N GLY A 229 -6.48 9.93 0.80
CA GLY A 229 -5.13 9.39 0.96
C GLY A 229 -3.98 10.38 1.07
N LYS A 230 -4.00 11.53 0.37
CA LYS A 230 -2.81 12.40 0.23
C LYS A 230 -2.65 13.44 1.32
N PHE A 231 -3.73 14.05 1.77
CA PHE A 231 -3.69 15.22 2.65
C PHE A 231 -4.22 14.93 4.05
N GLY A 232 -4.58 13.67 4.32
CA GLY A 232 -5.00 13.22 5.65
C GLY A 232 -6.36 13.73 6.11
N HIS A 233 -7.15 14.34 5.22
CA HIS A 233 -8.55 14.63 5.51
C HIS A 233 -9.37 13.34 5.50
N ALA A 234 -10.46 13.33 6.27
CA ALA A 234 -11.42 12.23 6.25
C ALA A 234 -12.84 12.78 6.30
N SER A 235 -13.72 12.30 5.41
CA SER A 235 -15.15 12.46 5.63
C SER A 235 -15.60 11.43 6.67
N ALA A 236 -16.52 11.84 7.55
CA ALA A 236 -17.04 11.01 8.62
C ALA A 236 -18.45 11.45 9.00
N GLY A 237 -19.26 10.55 9.53
CA GLY A 237 -20.59 10.82 10.03
C GLY A 237 -20.64 10.88 11.55
N VAL A 238 -21.42 11.82 12.10
CA VAL A 238 -21.75 11.92 13.53
C VAL A 238 -23.28 11.87 13.65
N PRO A 239 -23.86 11.05 14.56
CA PRO A 239 -25.30 11.02 14.77
C PRO A 239 -25.82 12.37 15.29
N ASP A 240 -26.87 12.92 14.68
CA ASP A 240 -27.60 14.05 15.22
C ASP A 240 -28.56 13.62 16.35
N SER A 241 -29.33 14.55 16.88
CA SER A 241 -30.29 14.28 17.97
C SER A 241 -31.40 13.29 17.61
N SER A 242 -31.62 13.01 16.33
CA SER A 242 -32.57 11.99 15.85
C SER A 242 -31.91 10.63 15.59
N GLY A 243 -30.59 10.55 15.71
CA GLY A 243 -29.79 9.37 15.38
C GLY A 243 -29.41 9.26 13.90
N LEU A 244 -29.74 10.25 13.08
CA LEU A 244 -29.33 10.29 11.68
C LEU A 244 -27.89 10.77 11.57
N LEU A 245 -27.07 10.09 10.75
CA LEU A 245 -25.70 10.52 10.51
C LEU A 245 -25.68 11.84 9.72
N ARG A 246 -24.95 12.81 10.25
CA ARG A 246 -24.56 14.04 9.57
C ARG A 246 -23.09 14.00 9.27
N PHE A 247 -22.75 14.24 8.02
CA PHE A 247 -21.38 14.14 7.53
C PHE A 247 -20.66 15.48 7.59
N GLY A 248 -19.40 15.41 7.92
CA GLY A 248 -18.46 16.51 7.96
C GLY A 248 -17.06 16.04 7.52
N VAL A 249 -16.07 16.91 7.63
CA VAL A 249 -14.69 16.63 7.32
C VAL A 249 -13.79 16.96 8.50
N LEU A 250 -12.93 16.02 8.84
CA LEU A 250 -11.85 16.17 9.82
C LEU A 250 -10.50 16.21 9.10
N ASP A 251 -9.56 17.00 9.62
CA ASP A 251 -8.16 16.91 9.19
C ASP A 251 -7.42 15.80 9.96
N GLY A 252 -6.17 15.53 9.54
CA GLY A 252 -5.33 14.52 10.18
C GLY A 252 -4.92 14.84 11.64
N ARG A 253 -5.36 15.97 12.19
CA ARG A 253 -5.17 16.36 13.61
C ARG A 253 -6.47 16.28 14.41
N GLY A 254 -7.56 15.83 13.79
CA GLY A 254 -8.88 15.74 14.42
C GLY A 254 -9.67 17.05 14.47
N ARG A 255 -9.21 18.11 13.78
CA ARG A 255 -9.95 19.37 13.72
C ARG A 255 -11.06 19.27 12.69
N VAL A 256 -12.25 19.75 13.05
CA VAL A 256 -13.38 19.83 12.11
C VAL A 256 -13.10 20.95 11.08
N ILE A 257 -12.98 20.58 9.82
CA ILE A 257 -12.74 21.49 8.69
C ILE A 257 -14.05 21.85 7.99
N VAL A 258 -14.96 20.86 7.90
CA VAL A 258 -16.33 21.05 7.41
C VAL A 258 -17.26 20.52 8.49
N PRO A 259 -18.24 21.31 8.96
CA PRO A 259 -19.12 20.90 10.06
C PRO A 259 -19.99 19.71 9.69
N PHE A 260 -20.46 18.98 10.70
CA PHE A 260 -21.31 17.79 10.54
C PHE A 260 -22.78 18.18 10.32
N GLU A 261 -23.09 18.69 9.13
CA GLU A 261 -24.40 19.23 8.79
C GLU A 261 -25.00 18.62 7.51
N TYR A 262 -24.21 17.84 6.77
CA TYR A 262 -24.54 17.36 5.44
C TYR A 262 -25.10 15.94 5.47
N ASP A 263 -25.93 15.59 4.46
CA ASP A 263 -26.48 14.26 4.30
C ASP A 263 -25.45 13.28 3.74
N ASP A 264 -24.48 13.76 2.95
CA ASP A 264 -23.32 13.02 2.48
C ASP A 264 -22.17 13.96 2.13
N ILE A 265 -20.92 13.47 2.20
CA ILE A 265 -19.72 14.18 1.75
C ILE A 265 -18.77 13.20 1.05
N THR A 266 -18.41 13.53 -0.17
CA THR A 266 -17.34 12.87 -0.92
C THR A 266 -16.13 13.78 -1.04
N ILE A 267 -14.93 13.28 -0.71
CA ILE A 267 -13.65 13.96 -0.88
C ILE A 267 -12.85 13.25 -1.97
N PHE A 268 -12.21 14.02 -2.85
CA PHE A 268 -11.35 13.49 -3.91
C PHE A 268 -10.15 14.41 -4.16
N SER A 269 -9.07 13.83 -4.67
CA SER A 269 -7.88 14.58 -5.09
C SER A 269 -7.86 14.67 -6.61
N GLU A 270 -7.65 15.86 -7.13
CA GLU A 270 -7.50 16.10 -8.57
C GLU A 270 -6.22 16.90 -8.87
N TRP A 271 -5.70 16.74 -10.09
CA TRP A 271 -4.58 17.54 -10.57
C TRP A 271 -5.07 18.91 -11.03
N ASP A 272 -4.60 19.97 -10.37
CA ASP A 272 -4.85 21.35 -10.78
C ASP A 272 -3.68 21.83 -11.65
N SER A 273 -3.93 21.99 -12.94
CA SER A 273 -2.92 22.42 -13.92
C SER A 273 -2.46 23.86 -13.70
N ALA A 274 -3.29 24.72 -13.14
CA ALA A 274 -2.94 26.11 -12.85
C ALA A 274 -2.02 26.21 -11.63
N ALA A 275 -2.22 25.35 -10.63
CA ALA A 275 -1.38 25.26 -9.46
C ALA A 275 -0.17 24.32 -9.66
N ALA A 276 -0.12 23.56 -10.75
CA ALA A 276 0.83 22.47 -11.01
C ALA A 276 0.97 21.50 -9.81
N ALA A 277 -0.15 21.19 -9.14
CA ALA A 277 -0.20 20.40 -7.92
C ALA A 277 -1.51 19.61 -7.81
N TYR A 278 -1.51 18.57 -7.00
CA TYR A 278 -2.75 17.95 -6.57
C TYR A 278 -3.45 18.83 -5.53
N VAL A 279 -4.75 19.01 -5.70
CA VAL A 279 -5.63 19.71 -4.76
C VAL A 279 -6.71 18.74 -4.27
N GLU A 280 -7.17 18.93 -3.04
CA GLU A 280 -8.34 18.22 -2.53
C GLU A 280 -9.59 19.09 -2.66
N ARG A 281 -10.62 18.46 -3.18
CA ARG A 281 -11.96 19.04 -3.31
C ARG A 281 -12.97 18.06 -2.69
N GLY A 282 -14.15 18.58 -2.42
CA GLY A 282 -15.25 17.76 -1.96
C GLY A 282 -16.58 18.20 -2.58
N ILE A 283 -17.53 17.30 -2.47
CA ILE A 283 -18.94 17.55 -2.80
C ILE A 283 -19.72 17.21 -1.55
N ALA A 284 -20.43 18.20 -1.00
CA ALA A 284 -21.37 18.02 0.09
C ALA A 284 -22.78 17.92 -0.49
N GLU A 285 -23.62 17.07 0.08
CA GLU A 285 -25.00 16.88 -0.34
C GLU A 285 -25.96 17.24 0.78
N VAL A 286 -26.99 18.05 0.48
CA VAL A 286 -28.11 18.38 1.37
C VAL A 286 -29.41 18.24 0.60
N LYS A 287 -30.32 17.39 1.04
CA LYS A 287 -31.63 17.15 0.42
C LYS A 287 -31.55 16.89 -1.10
N GLY A 288 -30.53 16.11 -1.52
CA GLY A 288 -30.28 15.78 -2.92
C GLY A 288 -29.62 16.87 -3.75
N GLN A 289 -29.30 18.04 -3.19
CA GLN A 289 -28.56 19.09 -3.85
C GLN A 289 -27.07 19.00 -3.52
N LYS A 290 -26.21 19.16 -4.54
CA LYS A 290 -24.75 19.00 -4.43
C LYS A 290 -24.06 20.37 -4.42
N TYR A 291 -23.19 20.55 -3.45
CA TYR A 291 -22.41 21.76 -3.23
C TYR A 291 -20.92 21.44 -3.28
N PRO A 292 -20.20 21.86 -4.34
CA PRO A 292 -18.75 21.66 -4.40
C PRO A 292 -18.04 22.62 -3.44
N PHE A 293 -16.95 22.14 -2.82
CA PHE A 293 -16.08 22.94 -1.97
C PHE A 293 -14.61 22.54 -2.16
N ALA A 294 -13.70 23.45 -1.80
CA ALA A 294 -12.27 23.19 -1.82
C ALA A 294 -11.75 23.04 -0.39
N LEU A 295 -10.95 22.02 -0.18
CA LEU A 295 -10.21 21.84 1.07
C LEU A 295 -8.87 22.57 0.96
N ARG A 296 -8.62 23.54 1.83
CA ARG A 296 -7.34 24.23 1.88
C ARG A 296 -6.29 23.29 2.42
N GLN A 297 -5.16 23.17 1.71
CA GLN A 297 -3.98 22.50 2.25
C GLN A 297 -3.56 23.25 3.52
N GLY A 298 -3.55 22.58 4.65
CA GLY A 298 -2.95 23.13 5.86
C GLY A 298 -1.46 23.36 5.63
N LYS A 299 -1.01 24.59 5.88
CA LYS A 299 0.41 24.95 5.91
C LYS A 299 1.13 24.21 7.03
#